data_ae4f09285e3a785e3f7bf1a72e74cc65
#
_entry.id   ae4f09285e3a785e3f7bf1a72e74cc65
#
_cell.length_a   1.000
_cell.length_b   1.000
_cell.length_c   1.000
_cell.angle_alpha   90.00
_cell.angle_beta   90.00
_cell.angle_gamma   90.00
#
_symmetry.space_group_name_H-M   'P 1'
#
loop_
_entity.id
_entity.type
_entity.pdbx_description
1 polymer ?
#
loop_
_entity_poly.entity_id
_entity_poly.type
_entity_poly.pdbx_seq_one_letter_code
_entity_poly.pdbx_strand_id
1 'polypeptide(L)'
;PLVAIISSGNEIIRPPKKIQPGQVYDSNTYSIASQIKKIGGDYKIYSIAKDTIKNIQSKLDHASKHCDLIISTAGVSKGDYDLFKEVVNMNGKINFWSIRMKPGKPLMFGMIKAKNKQIPHIGLPGNPVSAMVTFELFARPAILKMMNKDFKNRNTIQAILNSDIVNTDNREVYARVQLNNKNNKTFATITGEQGSGILQSMSLADGLVKCPARQKILKKGAVVQVIML
;
A
#
# COMPACT_ATOMS: atom_id res chain seq x y z
N PRO A 1 -4.26 -12.98 12.35
CA PRO A 1 -3.15 -12.22 12.94
C PRO A 1 -3.59 -10.83 13.38
N LEU A 2 -3.01 -10.31 14.44
CA LEU A 2 -3.15 -8.92 14.85
C LEU A 2 -2.07 -8.07 14.13
N VAL A 3 -2.51 -7.10 13.33
CA VAL A 3 -1.64 -6.27 12.52
C VAL A 3 -1.43 -4.91 13.18
N ALA A 4 -0.19 -4.55 13.50
CA ALA A 4 0.15 -3.20 13.93
C ALA A 4 0.18 -2.24 12.74
N ILE A 5 -0.45 -1.06 12.86
CA ILE A 5 -0.36 0.03 11.88
C ILE A 5 0.38 1.20 12.52
N ILE A 6 1.50 1.60 11.93
CA ILE A 6 2.36 2.68 12.40
C ILE A 6 2.60 3.68 11.27
N SER A 7 2.07 4.89 11.39
CA SER A 7 2.43 6.01 10.52
C SER A 7 3.59 6.79 11.09
N SER A 8 4.46 7.34 10.24
CA SER A 8 5.48 8.31 10.64
C SER A 8 5.44 9.56 9.78
N GLY A 9 5.91 10.66 10.35
CA GLY A 9 5.98 11.96 9.70
C GLY A 9 5.74 13.07 10.72
N ASN A 10 6.63 14.04 10.76
CA ASN A 10 6.42 15.21 11.62
C ASN A 10 5.30 16.13 11.11
N GLU A 11 5.01 16.03 9.80
CA GLU A 11 3.92 16.74 9.13
C GLU A 11 2.56 16.08 9.35
N ILE A 12 2.52 14.83 9.83
CA ILE A 12 1.29 14.02 9.90
C ILE A 12 0.56 14.28 11.22
N ILE A 13 -0.73 14.55 11.11
CA ILE A 13 -1.62 14.71 12.28
C ILE A 13 -2.89 13.87 12.13
N ARG A 14 -3.63 13.70 13.22
CA ARG A 14 -4.95 13.03 13.24
C ARG A 14 -6.03 13.95 13.82
N PRO A 15 -7.28 13.83 13.35
CA PRO A 15 -8.42 14.45 14.01
C PRO A 15 -8.45 14.09 15.50
N PRO A 16 -8.96 14.98 16.38
CA PRO A 16 -9.60 16.28 16.10
C PRO A 16 -8.62 17.46 15.95
N LYS A 17 -7.31 17.23 15.91
CA LYS A 17 -6.34 18.33 15.77
C LYS A 17 -6.58 19.08 14.46
N LYS A 18 -6.63 20.42 14.53
CA LYS A 18 -6.73 21.27 13.35
C LYS A 18 -5.40 21.30 12.60
N ILE A 19 -5.48 21.20 11.26
CA ILE A 19 -4.32 21.23 10.37
C ILE A 19 -3.64 22.60 10.42
N GLN A 20 -2.33 22.63 10.47
CA GLN A 20 -1.49 23.82 10.37
C GLN A 20 -0.78 23.84 9.01
N PRO A 21 -0.25 25.00 8.54
CA PRO A 21 0.56 25.04 7.33
C PRO A 21 1.69 24.00 7.38
N GLY A 22 1.87 23.26 6.28
CA GLY A 22 2.85 22.18 6.18
C GLY A 22 2.42 20.84 6.79
N GLN A 23 1.23 20.74 7.37
CA GLN A 23 0.70 19.49 7.90
C GLN A 23 -0.31 18.83 6.96
N VAL A 24 -0.45 17.52 7.10
CA VAL A 24 -1.45 16.71 6.38
C VAL A 24 -2.13 15.72 7.33
N TYR A 25 -3.38 15.38 7.07
CA TYR A 25 -4.05 14.34 7.84
C TYR A 25 -3.58 12.94 7.47
N ASP A 26 -3.45 12.08 8.49
CA ASP A 26 -3.12 10.66 8.35
C ASP A 26 -4.28 9.90 7.69
N SER A 27 -4.29 9.85 6.37
CA SER A 27 -5.25 9.04 5.61
C SER A 27 -4.84 7.56 5.51
N ASN A 28 -3.53 7.29 5.54
CA ASN A 28 -2.98 5.95 5.33
C ASN A 28 -3.40 4.97 6.44
N THR A 29 -3.31 5.40 7.69
CA THR A 29 -3.73 4.55 8.83
C THR A 29 -5.15 4.04 8.66
N TYR A 30 -6.08 4.89 8.30
CA TYR A 30 -7.50 4.52 8.18
C TYR A 30 -7.78 3.71 6.91
N SER A 31 -7.15 4.04 5.80
CA SER A 31 -7.25 3.26 4.56
C SER A 31 -6.73 1.84 4.74
N ILE A 32 -5.57 1.68 5.35
CA ILE A 32 -4.96 0.37 5.62
C ILE A 32 -5.78 -0.41 6.65
N ALA A 33 -6.27 0.24 7.71
CA ALA A 33 -7.16 -0.39 8.69
C ALA A 33 -8.42 -0.95 8.03
N SER A 34 -9.05 -0.16 7.15
CA SER A 34 -10.22 -0.59 6.36
C SER A 34 -9.92 -1.78 5.47
N GLN A 35 -8.77 -1.77 4.75
CA GLN A 35 -8.36 -2.89 3.89
C GLN A 35 -8.08 -4.17 4.70
N ILE A 36 -7.47 -4.07 5.90
CA ILE A 36 -7.28 -5.21 6.80
C ILE A 36 -8.63 -5.76 7.25
N LYS A 37 -9.57 -4.89 7.65
CA LYS A 37 -10.89 -5.32 8.11
C LYS A 37 -11.70 -5.98 6.99
N LYS A 38 -11.62 -5.45 5.76
CA LYS A 38 -12.30 -6.02 4.58
C LYS A 38 -11.93 -7.48 4.32
N ILE A 39 -10.71 -7.90 4.65
CA ILE A 39 -10.25 -9.30 4.49
C ILE A 39 -10.45 -10.15 5.75
N GLY A 40 -11.08 -9.59 6.80
CA GLY A 40 -11.36 -10.26 8.06
C GLY A 40 -10.16 -10.33 9.01
N GLY A 41 -9.18 -9.44 8.84
CA GLY A 41 -8.04 -9.29 9.76
C GLY A 41 -8.36 -8.35 10.93
N ASP A 42 -7.57 -8.47 11.99
CA ASP A 42 -7.60 -7.55 13.12
C ASP A 42 -6.38 -6.63 13.11
N TYR A 43 -6.56 -5.41 13.64
CA TYR A 43 -5.50 -4.44 13.64
C TYR A 43 -5.43 -3.63 14.94
N LYS A 44 -4.26 -3.07 15.21
CA LYS A 44 -4.02 -2.11 16.28
C LYS A 44 -3.33 -0.88 15.73
N ILE A 45 -3.98 0.27 15.87
CA ILE A 45 -3.43 1.56 15.44
C ILE A 45 -2.52 2.10 16.54
N TYR A 46 -1.28 2.40 16.17
CA TYR A 46 -0.30 3.06 17.04
C TYR A 46 -0.36 4.58 16.85
N SER A 47 0.11 5.32 17.86
CA SER A 47 0.31 6.76 17.70
C SER A 47 1.38 7.03 16.64
N ILE A 48 1.24 8.16 15.93
CA ILE A 48 2.19 8.57 14.89
C ILE A 48 3.62 8.59 15.46
N ALA A 49 4.54 7.98 14.74
CA ALA A 49 5.95 8.02 15.10
C ALA A 49 6.55 9.36 14.62
N LYS A 50 7.33 10.01 15.49
CA LYS A 50 8.16 11.15 15.09
C LYS A 50 9.34 10.63 14.26
N ASP A 51 9.84 11.45 13.34
CA ASP A 51 10.98 11.12 12.48
C ASP A 51 12.30 11.17 13.25
N THR A 52 12.41 10.27 14.21
CA THR A 52 13.64 10.01 14.97
C THR A 52 13.83 8.52 15.18
N ILE A 53 15.06 8.03 15.07
CA ILE A 53 15.41 6.62 15.27
C ILE A 53 14.83 6.10 16.57
N LYS A 54 15.03 6.82 17.70
CA LYS A 54 14.55 6.44 19.02
C LYS A 54 13.03 6.25 19.08
N ASN A 55 12.25 7.13 18.42
CA ASN A 55 10.79 7.06 18.44
C ASN A 55 10.27 5.91 17.57
N ILE A 56 10.82 5.76 16.36
CA ILE A 56 10.49 4.65 15.44
C ILE A 56 10.84 3.32 16.11
N GLN A 57 12.06 3.20 16.68
CA GLN A 57 12.52 2.03 17.42
C GLN A 57 11.53 1.65 18.53
N SER A 58 11.20 2.58 19.41
CA SER A 58 10.26 2.34 20.51
C SER A 58 8.90 1.84 20.05
N LYS A 59 8.38 2.37 18.92
CA LYS A 59 7.12 1.90 18.35
C LYS A 59 7.23 0.49 17.78
N LEU A 60 8.30 0.20 17.04
CA LEU A 60 8.53 -1.13 16.49
C LEU A 60 8.73 -2.17 17.59
N ASP A 61 9.49 -1.84 18.63
CA ASP A 61 9.72 -2.73 19.79
C ASP A 61 8.42 -3.03 20.53
N HIS A 62 7.58 -2.01 20.73
CA HIS A 62 6.29 -2.22 21.39
C HIS A 62 5.35 -3.04 20.49
N ALA A 63 5.28 -2.75 19.20
CA ALA A 63 4.43 -3.48 18.26
C ALA A 63 4.86 -4.95 18.13
N SER A 64 6.17 -5.22 18.06
CA SER A 64 6.70 -6.57 17.90
C SER A 64 6.42 -7.52 19.09
N LYS A 65 6.17 -6.96 20.27
CA LYS A 65 5.78 -7.74 21.47
C LYS A 65 4.31 -8.17 21.45
N HIS A 66 3.45 -7.41 20.78
CA HIS A 66 2.00 -7.54 20.91
C HIS A 66 1.26 -7.88 19.61
N CYS A 67 1.93 -7.81 18.48
CA CYS A 67 1.32 -8.04 17.16
C CYS A 67 2.07 -9.12 16.38
N ASP A 68 1.41 -9.66 15.35
CA ASP A 68 1.94 -10.74 14.52
C ASP A 68 2.55 -10.24 13.22
N LEU A 69 2.16 -9.04 12.78
CA LEU A 69 2.67 -8.34 11.60
C LEU A 69 2.71 -6.85 11.89
N ILE A 70 3.73 -6.17 11.40
CA ILE A 70 3.82 -4.71 11.47
C ILE A 70 3.69 -4.14 10.06
N ILE A 71 2.80 -3.18 9.88
CA ILE A 71 2.70 -2.35 8.68
C ILE A 71 3.06 -0.94 9.07
N SER A 72 4.08 -0.37 8.43
CA SER A 72 4.39 1.05 8.57
C SER A 72 4.06 1.80 7.28
N THR A 73 3.68 3.06 7.41
CA THR A 73 3.55 4.00 6.31
C THR A 73 4.45 5.20 6.60
N ALA A 74 5.42 5.47 5.73
CA ALA A 74 6.33 6.59 5.86
C ALA A 74 5.99 7.70 4.86
N GLY A 75 6.25 8.95 5.20
CA GLY A 75 6.20 10.10 4.29
C GLY A 75 7.14 9.93 3.10
N VAL A 76 6.81 10.54 1.98
CA VAL A 76 7.45 10.31 0.66
C VAL A 76 8.77 11.05 0.50
N SER A 77 9.31 11.68 1.53
CA SER A 77 10.62 12.28 1.43
C SER A 77 11.71 11.21 1.41
N LYS A 78 12.76 11.43 0.65
CA LYS A 78 13.89 10.49 0.53
C LYS A 78 14.56 10.17 1.88
N GLY A 79 14.27 10.97 2.94
CA GLY A 79 14.83 10.81 4.27
C GLY A 79 14.06 9.83 5.18
N ASP A 80 12.71 9.81 5.13
CA ASP A 80 11.91 9.06 6.12
C ASP A 80 12.02 7.54 5.95
N TYR A 81 12.19 7.07 4.71
CA TYR A 81 12.45 5.66 4.41
C TYR A 81 13.80 5.18 4.96
N ASP A 82 14.78 6.05 5.00
CA ASP A 82 16.10 5.72 5.51
C ASP A 82 16.08 5.46 7.02
N LEU A 83 15.24 6.18 7.80
CA LEU A 83 15.11 5.97 9.23
C LEU A 83 14.48 4.62 9.56
N PHE A 84 13.39 4.23 8.89
CA PHE A 84 12.84 2.88 9.08
C PHE A 84 13.83 1.80 8.67
N LYS A 85 14.54 2.00 7.55
CA LYS A 85 15.56 1.08 7.09
C LYS A 85 16.67 0.91 8.13
N GLU A 86 17.15 2.02 8.69
CA GLU A 86 18.18 2.00 9.73
C GLU A 86 17.70 1.24 10.95
N VAL A 87 16.52 1.57 11.47
CA VAL A 87 15.96 0.92 12.65
C VAL A 87 15.69 -0.58 12.43
N VAL A 88 15.17 -0.97 11.28
CA VAL A 88 14.93 -2.38 10.96
C VAL A 88 16.24 -3.14 10.82
N ASN A 89 17.28 -2.54 10.24
CA ASN A 89 18.61 -3.16 10.16
C ASN A 89 19.29 -3.33 11.52
N MET A 90 19.05 -2.42 12.46
CA MET A 90 19.59 -2.54 13.83
C MET A 90 18.98 -3.74 14.57
N ASN A 91 17.70 -4.06 14.33
CA ASN A 91 16.96 -5.03 15.14
C ASN A 91 16.40 -6.21 14.34
N GLY A 92 16.85 -6.39 13.12
CA GLY A 92 16.29 -7.40 12.25
C GLY A 92 17.06 -7.57 10.95
N LYS A 93 16.31 -7.92 9.90
CA LYS A 93 16.85 -8.11 8.55
C LYS A 93 15.87 -7.54 7.52
N ILE A 94 16.37 -6.72 6.62
CA ILE A 94 15.63 -6.29 5.44
C ILE A 94 15.87 -7.31 4.32
N ASN A 95 14.80 -7.82 3.74
CA ASN A 95 14.83 -8.77 2.63
C ASN A 95 14.80 -8.05 1.28
N PHE A 96 14.00 -6.99 1.15
CA PHE A 96 14.02 -6.10 0.00
C PHE A 96 13.50 -4.70 0.35
N TRP A 97 13.81 -3.71 -0.52
CA TRP A 97 13.58 -2.30 -0.27
C TRP A 97 12.74 -1.59 -1.32
N SER A 98 12.70 -2.05 -2.55
CA SER A 98 11.94 -1.41 -3.62
C SER A 98 11.54 -2.39 -4.70
N ILE A 99 10.50 -2.04 -5.45
CA ILE A 99 10.00 -2.81 -6.57
C ILE A 99 9.77 -1.94 -7.80
N ARG A 100 9.79 -2.55 -8.98
CA ARG A 100 9.64 -1.83 -10.25
C ARG A 100 8.17 -1.70 -10.66
N MET A 101 7.40 -0.96 -9.87
CA MET A 101 5.98 -0.68 -10.15
C MET A 101 5.63 0.80 -10.02
N LYS A 102 4.46 1.19 -10.53
CA LYS A 102 3.82 2.51 -10.41
C LYS A 102 2.30 2.33 -10.25
N PRO A 103 1.70 2.91 -9.19
CA PRO A 103 2.34 3.56 -8.05
C PRO A 103 3.00 2.54 -7.13
N GLY A 104 3.85 2.97 -6.18
CA GLY A 104 4.35 2.11 -5.11
C GLY A 104 5.78 1.58 -5.28
N LYS A 105 6.67 2.31 -5.99
CA LYS A 105 8.10 1.94 -6.09
C LYS A 105 8.76 1.67 -4.73
N PRO A 106 8.61 2.53 -3.70
CA PRO A 106 9.10 2.22 -2.38
C PRO A 106 8.20 1.16 -1.72
N LEU A 107 8.78 0.05 -1.35
CA LEU A 107 8.14 -1.02 -0.58
C LEU A 107 9.23 -1.78 0.16
N MET A 108 9.15 -1.83 1.47
CA MET A 108 10.08 -2.59 2.30
C MET A 108 9.43 -3.87 2.81
N PHE A 109 10.18 -4.94 2.80
CA PHE A 109 9.87 -6.13 3.57
C PHE A 109 11.07 -6.55 4.39
N GLY A 110 10.85 -6.80 5.67
CA GLY A 110 11.88 -7.25 6.59
C GLY A 110 11.31 -8.04 7.75
N MET A 111 12.21 -8.50 8.61
CA MET A 111 11.88 -9.23 9.84
C MET A 111 12.48 -8.48 11.02
N ILE A 112 11.69 -8.26 12.07
CA ILE A 112 12.12 -7.63 13.33
C ILE A 112 12.26 -8.70 14.39
N LYS A 113 13.41 -8.74 15.06
CA LYS A 113 13.65 -9.65 16.19
C LYS A 113 12.88 -9.17 17.43
N ALA A 114 12.10 -10.05 18.03
CA ALA A 114 11.36 -9.81 19.27
C ALA A 114 11.54 -10.99 20.22
N LYS A 115 12.42 -10.87 21.21
CA LYS A 115 12.78 -11.96 22.14
C LYS A 115 13.00 -13.28 21.40
N ASN A 116 12.03 -14.20 21.44
CA ASN A 116 12.12 -15.55 20.89
C ASN A 116 11.42 -15.73 19.53
N LYS A 117 10.95 -14.64 18.89
CA LYS A 117 10.25 -14.70 17.61
C LYS A 117 10.73 -13.61 16.64
N GLN A 118 10.45 -13.81 15.36
CA GLN A 118 10.65 -12.80 14.33
C GLN A 118 9.28 -12.32 13.83
N ILE A 119 9.11 -11.03 13.78
CA ILE A 119 7.86 -10.39 13.33
C ILE A 119 8.08 -9.81 11.94
N PRO A 120 7.28 -10.20 10.93
CA PRO A 120 7.34 -9.59 9.62
C PRO A 120 6.96 -8.12 9.69
N HIS A 121 7.69 -7.30 8.95
CA HIS A 121 7.44 -5.87 8.79
C HIS A 121 7.33 -5.53 7.32
N ILE A 122 6.23 -4.87 6.96
CA ILE A 122 5.97 -4.35 5.62
C ILE A 122 5.90 -2.82 5.71
N GLY A 123 6.87 -2.15 5.09
CA GLY A 123 6.88 -0.69 4.95
C GLY A 123 6.20 -0.29 3.65
N LEU A 124 5.06 0.38 3.75
CA LEU A 124 4.29 0.89 2.62
C LEU A 124 4.68 2.35 2.32
N PRO A 125 4.49 2.80 1.07
CA PRO A 125 4.74 4.19 0.68
C PRO A 125 3.93 5.19 1.50
N GLY A 126 4.44 6.43 1.64
CA GLY A 126 3.70 7.53 2.27
C GLY A 126 2.54 8.07 1.42
N ASN A 127 2.67 8.09 0.09
CA ASN A 127 1.56 8.50 -0.79
C ASN A 127 0.37 7.54 -0.66
N PRO A 128 -0.86 8.04 -0.42
CA PRO A 128 -2.00 7.20 -0.02
C PRO A 128 -2.39 6.16 -1.06
N VAL A 129 -2.44 6.53 -2.34
CA VAL A 129 -2.75 5.56 -3.40
C VAL A 129 -1.66 4.50 -3.51
N SER A 130 -0.39 4.91 -3.39
CA SER A 130 0.72 3.96 -3.39
C SER A 130 0.62 2.98 -2.23
N ALA A 131 0.30 3.48 -1.01
CA ALA A 131 0.11 2.64 0.16
C ALA A 131 -1.03 1.63 -0.04
N MET A 132 -2.19 2.07 -0.53
CA MET A 132 -3.34 1.21 -0.78
C MET A 132 -3.07 0.15 -1.86
N VAL A 133 -2.44 0.54 -2.99
CA VAL A 133 -2.11 -0.40 -4.08
C VAL A 133 -1.06 -1.41 -3.63
N THR A 134 -0.02 -0.98 -2.92
CA THR A 134 1.00 -1.91 -2.41
C THR A 134 0.47 -2.80 -1.30
N PHE A 135 -0.44 -2.29 -0.45
CA PHE A 135 -1.16 -3.14 0.50
C PHE A 135 -1.90 -4.26 -0.24
N GLU A 136 -2.70 -3.91 -1.23
CA GLU A 136 -3.50 -4.87 -1.99
C GLU A 136 -2.63 -5.95 -2.67
N LEU A 137 -1.48 -5.59 -3.20
CA LEU A 137 -0.64 -6.50 -3.96
C LEU A 137 0.31 -7.34 -3.08
N PHE A 138 0.70 -6.84 -1.89
CA PHE A 138 1.74 -7.48 -1.07
C PHE A 138 1.31 -7.76 0.37
N ALA A 139 0.74 -6.78 1.08
CA ALA A 139 0.36 -6.98 2.48
C ALA A 139 -0.88 -7.88 2.62
N ARG A 140 -1.89 -7.67 1.77
CA ARG A 140 -3.09 -8.50 1.74
C ARG A 140 -2.78 -10.00 1.56
N PRO A 141 -2.03 -10.45 0.54
CA PRO A 141 -1.70 -11.86 0.40
C PRO A 141 -0.88 -12.40 1.58
N ALA A 142 0.00 -11.60 2.18
CA ALA A 142 0.73 -12.00 3.38
C ALA A 142 -0.22 -12.24 4.57
N ILE A 143 -1.16 -11.33 4.82
CA ILE A 143 -2.16 -11.47 5.89
C ILE A 143 -3.06 -12.68 5.63
N LEU A 144 -3.56 -12.87 4.41
CA LEU A 144 -4.38 -14.05 4.06
C LEU A 144 -3.63 -15.35 4.28
N LYS A 145 -2.35 -15.41 3.89
CA LYS A 145 -1.49 -16.58 4.16
C LYS A 145 -1.35 -16.84 5.67
N MET A 146 -1.16 -15.80 6.48
CA MET A 146 -1.12 -15.92 7.95
C MET A 146 -2.45 -16.39 8.54
N MET A 147 -3.58 -16.12 7.86
CA MET A 147 -4.91 -16.58 8.23
C MET A 147 -5.23 -18.00 7.69
N ASN A 148 -4.30 -18.65 7.02
CA ASN A 148 -4.50 -19.91 6.30
C ASN A 148 -5.66 -19.86 5.28
N LYS A 149 -5.83 -18.68 4.64
CA LYS A 149 -6.80 -18.45 3.57
C LYS A 149 -6.12 -18.49 2.20
N ASP A 150 -6.90 -18.71 1.14
CA ASP A 150 -6.37 -18.59 -0.22
C ASP A 150 -5.85 -17.17 -0.48
N PHE A 151 -4.57 -17.07 -0.79
CA PHE A 151 -3.88 -15.80 -1.06
C PHE A 151 -3.39 -15.68 -2.50
N LYS A 152 -3.44 -16.77 -3.27
CA LYS A 152 -2.92 -16.83 -4.64
C LYS A 152 -3.92 -16.32 -5.66
N ASN A 153 -5.20 -16.66 -5.46
CA ASN A 153 -6.25 -16.33 -6.40
C ASN A 153 -6.85 -14.97 -6.05
N ARG A 154 -6.65 -14.00 -6.93
CA ARG A 154 -7.40 -12.75 -6.93
C ARG A 154 -8.55 -12.85 -7.90
N ASN A 155 -9.70 -12.34 -7.49
CA ASN A 155 -10.79 -12.17 -8.42
C ASN A 155 -10.34 -11.21 -9.52
N THR A 156 -10.33 -11.71 -10.74
CA THR A 156 -10.07 -10.91 -11.95
C THR A 156 -11.25 -11.06 -12.90
N ILE A 157 -11.56 -10.00 -13.58
CA ILE A 157 -12.56 -10.02 -14.65
C ILE A 157 -11.96 -9.49 -15.95
N GLN A 158 -12.46 -9.96 -17.08
CA GLN A 158 -12.13 -9.39 -18.37
C GLN A 158 -12.96 -8.14 -18.63
N ALA A 159 -12.32 -7.09 -19.12
CA ALA A 159 -12.97 -5.86 -19.51
C ALA A 159 -12.34 -5.25 -20.77
N ILE A 160 -13.10 -4.45 -21.49
CA ILE A 160 -12.63 -3.71 -22.67
C ILE A 160 -12.24 -2.30 -22.22
N LEU A 161 -11.04 -1.84 -22.55
CA LEU A 161 -10.60 -0.49 -22.21
C LEU A 161 -11.37 0.57 -22.97
N ASN A 162 -11.91 1.57 -22.26
CA ASN A 162 -12.55 2.76 -22.84
C ASN A 162 -11.56 3.88 -23.17
N SER A 163 -10.32 3.80 -22.67
CA SER A 163 -9.27 4.80 -22.86
C SER A 163 -7.90 4.14 -22.89
N ASP A 164 -6.91 4.82 -23.47
CA ASP A 164 -5.54 4.36 -23.49
C ASP A 164 -4.94 4.39 -22.06
N ILE A 165 -4.14 3.38 -21.70
CA ILE A 165 -3.29 3.41 -20.50
C ILE A 165 -1.84 3.56 -20.97
N VAL A 166 -1.23 4.72 -20.69
CA VAL A 166 0.13 5.06 -21.15
C VAL A 166 1.13 4.72 -20.05
N ASN A 167 2.17 3.99 -20.42
CA ASN A 167 3.29 3.66 -19.54
C ASN A 167 4.60 4.29 -20.06
N THR A 168 5.01 5.38 -19.42
CA THR A 168 6.24 6.12 -19.76
C THR A 168 7.46 5.72 -18.93
N ASP A 169 7.28 4.87 -17.92
CA ASP A 169 8.27 4.67 -16.85
C ASP A 169 9.09 3.39 -16.96
N ASN A 170 8.83 2.53 -17.93
CA ASN A 170 9.43 1.19 -18.00
C ASN A 170 9.27 0.37 -16.69
N ARG A 171 8.22 0.64 -15.93
CA ARG A 171 7.80 -0.11 -14.72
C ARG A 171 6.45 -0.75 -14.96
N GLU A 172 6.08 -1.75 -14.17
CA GLU A 172 4.70 -2.23 -14.17
C GLU A 172 3.78 -1.13 -13.65
N VAL A 173 2.80 -0.73 -14.48
CA VAL A 173 1.80 0.29 -14.09
C VAL A 173 0.51 -0.40 -13.68
N TYR A 174 -0.02 -0.02 -12.52
CA TYR A 174 -1.34 -0.45 -12.04
C TYR A 174 -2.29 0.74 -12.12
N ALA A 175 -3.03 0.81 -13.23
CA ALA A 175 -4.01 1.86 -13.48
C ALA A 175 -5.31 1.57 -12.76
N ARG A 176 -5.84 2.57 -12.06
CA ARG A 176 -7.13 2.50 -11.38
C ARG A 176 -8.25 2.67 -12.39
N VAL A 177 -9.19 1.75 -12.38
CA VAL A 177 -10.31 1.75 -13.32
C VAL A 177 -11.64 1.56 -12.61
N GLN A 178 -12.66 2.19 -13.17
CA GLN A 178 -14.06 1.95 -12.87
C GLN A 178 -14.66 1.06 -13.94
N LEU A 179 -15.54 0.15 -13.53
CA LEU A 179 -16.18 -0.81 -14.41
C LEU A 179 -17.61 -0.39 -14.75
N ASN A 180 -18.00 -0.63 -15.97
CA ASN A 180 -19.36 -0.42 -16.43
C ASN A 180 -19.79 -1.55 -17.37
N ASN A 181 -20.99 -2.07 -17.16
CA ASN A 181 -21.57 -3.12 -17.98
C ASN A 181 -22.53 -2.51 -19.01
N LYS A 182 -22.30 -2.79 -20.28
CA LYS A 182 -23.15 -2.35 -21.41
C LYS A 182 -23.21 -3.45 -22.46
N ASN A 183 -24.42 -3.82 -22.91
CA ASN A 183 -24.64 -4.81 -23.96
C ASN A 183 -23.88 -6.14 -23.71
N ASN A 184 -24.01 -6.68 -22.49
CA ASN A 184 -23.35 -7.91 -22.03
C ASN A 184 -21.81 -7.87 -22.12
N LYS A 185 -21.22 -6.68 -22.19
CA LYS A 185 -19.76 -6.47 -22.15
C LYS A 185 -19.39 -5.59 -20.96
N THR A 186 -18.28 -5.94 -20.30
CA THR A 186 -17.71 -5.11 -19.25
C THR A 186 -16.66 -4.17 -19.84
N PHE A 187 -16.76 -2.91 -19.49
CA PHE A 187 -15.82 -1.86 -19.89
C PHE A 187 -15.06 -1.34 -18.69
N ALA A 188 -13.78 -1.03 -18.90
CA ALA A 188 -12.92 -0.43 -17.90
C ALA A 188 -12.53 1.00 -18.32
N THR A 189 -12.85 1.96 -17.46
CA THR A 189 -12.55 3.38 -17.67
C THR A 189 -11.60 3.86 -16.59
N ILE A 190 -10.55 4.60 -16.96
CA ILE A 190 -9.61 5.19 -15.99
C ILE A 190 -10.37 6.16 -15.07
N THR A 191 -10.12 6.09 -13.76
CA THR A 191 -10.75 6.94 -12.72
C THR A 191 -10.17 8.36 -12.67
N GLY A 192 -9.84 8.95 -13.81
CA GLY A 192 -9.21 10.27 -13.92
C GLY A 192 -7.69 10.21 -13.74
N GLU A 193 -7.10 11.25 -13.16
CA GLU A 193 -5.66 11.35 -12.97
C GLU A 193 -5.08 10.21 -12.14
N GLN A 194 -3.99 9.62 -12.64
CA GLN A 194 -3.35 8.45 -12.05
C GLN A 194 -2.20 8.81 -11.08
N GLY A 195 -2.20 10.02 -10.52
CA GLY A 195 -1.23 10.44 -9.49
C GLY A 195 -1.29 9.59 -8.22
N SER A 196 -0.14 9.42 -7.56
CA SER A 196 -0.02 8.57 -6.36
C SER A 196 -0.62 9.20 -5.09
N GLY A 197 -0.86 10.53 -5.11
CA GLY A 197 -1.51 11.27 -4.02
C GLY A 197 -3.00 11.48 -4.20
N ILE A 198 -3.59 11.14 -5.36
CA ILE A 198 -4.98 11.43 -5.71
C ILE A 198 -5.90 10.33 -5.15
N LEU A 199 -6.23 10.44 -3.87
CA LEU A 199 -7.02 9.43 -3.15
C LEU A 199 -8.41 9.25 -3.76
N GLN A 200 -9.01 10.32 -4.31
CA GLN A 200 -10.31 10.24 -4.98
C GLN A 200 -10.31 9.23 -6.13
N SER A 201 -9.24 9.18 -6.94
CA SER A 201 -9.16 8.19 -8.03
C SER A 201 -9.11 6.75 -7.53
N MET A 202 -8.61 6.53 -6.32
CA MET A 202 -8.60 5.22 -5.68
C MET A 202 -9.95 4.86 -5.06
N SER A 203 -10.68 5.84 -4.50
CA SER A 203 -12.00 5.62 -3.92
C SER A 203 -13.08 5.31 -4.97
N LEU A 204 -12.88 5.76 -6.21
CA LEU A 204 -13.75 5.48 -7.35
C LEU A 204 -13.40 4.19 -8.09
N ALA A 205 -12.29 3.55 -7.77
CA ALA A 205 -11.80 2.40 -8.49
C ALA A 205 -12.50 1.11 -8.06
N ASP A 206 -13.03 0.37 -9.02
CA ASP A 206 -13.51 -1.01 -8.82
C ASP A 206 -12.37 -2.01 -8.95
N GLY A 207 -11.30 -1.64 -9.66
CA GLY A 207 -10.16 -2.52 -9.90
C GLY A 207 -8.91 -1.84 -10.45
N LEU A 208 -7.88 -2.67 -10.63
CA LEU A 208 -6.59 -2.28 -11.19
C LEU A 208 -6.32 -3.01 -12.50
N VAL A 209 -5.93 -2.28 -13.52
CA VAL A 209 -5.41 -2.85 -14.78
C VAL A 209 -3.89 -2.79 -14.74
N LYS A 210 -3.24 -3.93 -14.92
CA LYS A 210 -1.79 -4.03 -15.01
C LYS A 210 -1.33 -3.76 -16.45
N CYS A 211 -0.55 -2.71 -16.67
CA CYS A 211 0.22 -2.50 -17.88
C CYS A 211 1.66 -2.97 -17.65
N PRO A 212 2.14 -4.00 -18.40
CA PRO A 212 3.48 -4.53 -18.23
C PRO A 212 4.59 -3.49 -18.46
N ALA A 213 5.75 -3.67 -17.83
CA ALA A 213 6.87 -2.72 -17.90
C ALA A 213 7.38 -2.48 -19.35
N ARG A 214 7.35 -3.52 -20.20
CA ARG A 214 7.81 -3.42 -21.59
C ARG A 214 6.76 -2.84 -22.55
N GLN A 215 5.52 -2.70 -22.11
CA GLN A 215 4.41 -2.21 -22.91
C GLN A 215 4.22 -0.73 -22.68
N LYS A 216 4.48 0.09 -23.68
CA LYS A 216 4.35 1.55 -23.58
C LYS A 216 2.91 2.03 -23.52
N ILE A 217 1.97 1.26 -24.07
CA ILE A 217 0.56 1.63 -24.12
C ILE A 217 -0.33 0.40 -24.22
N LEU A 218 -1.41 0.40 -23.44
CA LEU A 218 -2.58 -0.44 -23.67
C LEU A 218 -3.63 0.43 -24.35
N LYS A 219 -3.98 0.08 -25.58
CA LYS A 219 -4.89 0.90 -26.41
C LYS A 219 -6.35 0.74 -25.98
N LYS A 220 -7.14 1.80 -26.18
CA LYS A 220 -8.60 1.74 -26.16
C LYS A 220 -9.08 0.58 -27.03
N GLY A 221 -10.08 -0.17 -26.56
CA GLY A 221 -10.60 -1.36 -27.23
C GLY A 221 -9.85 -2.67 -26.89
N ALA A 222 -8.68 -2.60 -26.27
CA ALA A 222 -7.98 -3.80 -25.82
C ALA A 222 -8.75 -4.52 -24.70
N VAL A 223 -8.76 -5.86 -24.77
CA VAL A 223 -9.28 -6.71 -23.69
C VAL A 223 -8.19 -6.87 -22.64
N VAL A 224 -8.52 -6.56 -21.40
CA VAL A 224 -7.58 -6.59 -20.26
C VAL A 224 -8.16 -7.38 -19.09
N GLN A 225 -7.27 -7.87 -18.23
CA GLN A 225 -7.64 -8.41 -16.93
C GLN A 225 -7.66 -7.30 -15.90
N VAL A 226 -8.79 -7.15 -15.21
CA VAL A 226 -8.95 -6.20 -14.11
C VAL A 226 -8.87 -6.95 -12.79
N ILE A 227 -7.90 -6.60 -11.96
CA ILE A 227 -7.76 -7.11 -10.58
C ILE A 227 -8.78 -6.37 -9.73
N MET A 228 -9.74 -7.07 -9.17
CA MET A 228 -10.79 -6.47 -8.32
C MET A 228 -10.24 -6.02 -6.97
N LEU A 229 -10.72 -4.86 -6.48
CA LEU A 229 -10.34 -4.25 -5.20
C LEU A 229 -11.31 -4.59 -4.06
#